data_77d5775ae625cb5c98820a60fa21486b
#
_entry.id   77d5775ae625cb5c98820a60fa21486b
#
_cell.length_a   1.000
_cell.length_b   1.000
_cell.length_c   1.000
_cell.angle_alpha   90.00
_cell.angle_beta   90.00
_cell.angle_gamma   90.00
#
_symmetry.space_group_name_H-M   'P 1'
#
loop_
_entity.id
_entity.type
_entity.pdbx_description
1 polymer ?
#
loop_
_entity_poly.entity_id
_entity_poly.type
_entity_poly.pdbx_seq_one_letter_code
_entity_poly.pdbx_strand_id
1 'polypeptide(L)'
;MINMELNVTLQCNLACPNCNRLCHIYRDRTEHMSIDQIKRFIGQARDGGGINKLKVLGGEPLLHPQFVEIYNLLCEAAKNGVIRYIKIESNKTIPFPKVEMFPFVSLKGRVVQKKKHQPILWSPKDLGFDTPIGKCQQLTKCGFSLDKYGYLPCSLAIMFARLFGKTNLYRYELPKAPWGLEELCPHCVFSMDANWRSKFSNRPPTAHTLEERSPTKTFKEAMGKWNVEEFYRTQKEF
;
A
#
# COMPACT_ATOMS: atom_id res chain seq x y z
N MET A 1 20.43 0.50 -0.96
CA MET A 1 19.26 -0.10 -0.28
C MET A 1 18.10 0.87 -0.25
N ILE A 2 16.90 0.42 -0.59
CA ILE A 2 15.66 1.21 -0.67
C ILE A 2 14.65 0.76 0.38
N ASN A 3 13.63 1.60 0.66
CA ASN A 3 12.47 1.20 1.47
C ASN A 3 11.36 0.68 0.55
N MET A 4 10.61 -0.33 1.00
CA MET A 4 9.52 -0.91 0.22
C MET A 4 8.34 -1.37 1.06
N GLU A 5 7.17 -1.42 0.44
CA GLU A 5 5.96 -2.07 0.94
C GLU A 5 5.62 -3.26 0.04
N LEU A 6 5.50 -4.45 0.63
CA LEU A 6 5.12 -5.68 -0.03
C LEU A 6 3.67 -6.02 0.34
N ASN A 7 2.76 -5.89 -0.61
CA ASN A 7 1.35 -6.21 -0.42
C ASN A 7 1.12 -7.66 -0.84
N VAL A 8 1.29 -8.58 0.11
CA VAL A 8 1.21 -10.03 -0.18
C VAL A 8 -0.19 -10.49 -0.54
N THR A 9 -1.22 -9.72 -0.13
CA THR A 9 -2.63 -10.00 -0.43
C THR A 9 -3.46 -8.73 -0.36
N LEU A 10 -4.60 -8.69 -1.04
CA LEU A 10 -5.65 -7.69 -0.81
C LEU A 10 -6.84 -8.22 -0.02
N GLN A 11 -6.86 -9.49 0.32
CA GLN A 11 -7.85 -10.03 1.23
C GLN A 11 -7.77 -9.35 2.59
N CYS A 12 -8.90 -8.92 3.12
CA CYS A 12 -9.00 -8.30 4.43
C CYS A 12 -10.35 -8.60 5.08
N ASN A 13 -10.34 -8.90 6.36
CA ASN A 13 -11.55 -9.12 7.15
C ASN A 13 -12.13 -7.83 7.76
N LEU A 14 -11.53 -6.67 7.48
CA LEU A 14 -12.04 -5.37 7.89
C LEU A 14 -12.49 -4.53 6.68
N ALA A 15 -13.42 -3.60 6.91
CA ALA A 15 -13.92 -2.63 5.94
C ALA A 15 -13.62 -1.20 6.42
N CYS A 16 -12.34 -0.87 6.56
CA CYS A 16 -11.93 0.46 7.01
C CYS A 16 -12.34 1.53 5.99
N PRO A 17 -13.07 2.58 6.37
CA PRO A 17 -13.63 3.56 5.44
C PRO A 17 -12.56 4.35 4.65
N ASN A 18 -11.37 4.50 5.22
CA ASN A 18 -10.22 5.17 4.58
C ASN A 18 -9.06 4.18 4.33
N CYS A 19 -9.38 3.00 3.81
CA CYS A 19 -8.39 2.00 3.45
C CYS A 19 -7.64 2.43 2.19
N ASN A 20 -6.34 2.70 2.31
CA ASN A 20 -5.50 3.10 1.18
C ASN A 20 -5.17 1.97 0.19
N ARG A 21 -5.68 0.75 0.42
CA ARG A 21 -5.69 -0.38 -0.52
C ARG A 21 -7.08 -0.65 -1.05
N LEU A 22 -8.10 0.04 -0.54
CA LEU A 22 -9.50 -0.14 -0.92
C LEU A 22 -10.01 -1.58 -0.77
N CYS A 23 -9.47 -2.33 0.19
CA CYS A 23 -9.78 -3.76 0.38
C CYS A 23 -11.28 -4.03 0.54
N HIS A 24 -12.05 -3.08 1.06
CA HIS A 24 -13.51 -3.21 1.20
C HIS A 24 -14.26 -3.21 -0.15
N ILE A 25 -13.66 -2.62 -1.19
CA ILE A 25 -14.21 -2.62 -2.55
C ILE A 25 -13.93 -3.96 -3.26
N TYR A 26 -12.84 -4.65 -2.83
CA TYR A 26 -12.37 -5.90 -3.44
C TYR A 26 -12.74 -7.15 -2.61
N ARG A 27 -13.72 -7.06 -1.71
CA ARG A 27 -14.03 -8.10 -0.71
C ARG A 27 -14.24 -9.50 -1.28
N ASP A 28 -14.83 -9.58 -2.46
CA ASP A 28 -15.18 -10.85 -3.07
C ASP A 28 -14.04 -11.46 -3.91
N ARG A 29 -12.85 -10.82 -3.90
CA ARG A 29 -11.68 -11.29 -4.63
C ARG A 29 -10.53 -11.59 -3.68
N THR A 30 -10.03 -12.80 -3.78
CA THR A 30 -8.80 -13.22 -3.12
C THR A 30 -7.63 -12.98 -4.07
N GLU A 31 -6.84 -11.93 -3.80
CA GLU A 31 -5.62 -11.67 -4.54
C GLU A 31 -4.44 -11.94 -3.63
N HIS A 32 -3.71 -12.99 -3.96
CA HIS A 32 -2.51 -13.40 -3.25
C HIS A 32 -1.32 -13.38 -4.18
N MET A 33 -0.18 -12.91 -3.70
CA MET A 33 1.09 -13.12 -4.37
C MET A 33 1.48 -14.60 -4.26
N SER A 34 1.96 -15.19 -5.33
CA SER A 34 2.49 -16.56 -5.29
C SER A 34 3.88 -16.60 -4.62
N ILE A 35 4.27 -17.77 -4.17
CA ILE A 35 5.62 -18.00 -3.64
C ILE A 35 6.70 -17.68 -4.68
N ASP A 36 6.44 -17.96 -5.95
CA ASP A 36 7.40 -17.66 -7.03
C ASP A 36 7.55 -16.17 -7.24
N GLN A 37 6.48 -15.39 -7.11
CA GLN A 37 6.55 -13.93 -7.12
C GLN A 37 7.38 -13.39 -5.95
N ILE A 38 7.25 -13.98 -4.76
CA ILE A 38 8.07 -13.62 -3.60
C ILE A 38 9.55 -13.95 -3.83
N LYS A 39 9.85 -15.14 -4.39
CA LYS A 39 11.23 -15.55 -4.74
C LYS A 39 11.82 -14.62 -5.81
N ARG A 40 11.05 -14.28 -6.85
CA ARG A 40 11.46 -13.32 -7.87
C ARG A 40 11.79 -11.96 -7.25
N PHE A 41 10.93 -11.43 -6.40
CA PHE A 41 11.19 -10.19 -5.66
C PHE A 41 12.50 -10.25 -4.87
N ILE A 42 12.76 -11.32 -4.12
CA ILE A 42 13.99 -11.50 -3.35
C ILE A 42 15.22 -11.52 -4.28
N GLY A 43 15.14 -12.20 -5.42
CA GLY A 43 16.19 -12.20 -6.45
C GLY A 43 16.49 -10.79 -6.96
N GLN A 44 15.46 -10.07 -7.40
CA GLN A 44 15.62 -8.69 -7.87
C GLN A 44 16.13 -7.74 -6.77
N ALA A 45 15.71 -7.95 -5.52
CA ALA A 45 16.20 -7.17 -4.39
C ALA A 45 17.70 -7.40 -4.15
N ARG A 46 18.16 -8.66 -4.26
CA ARG A 46 19.58 -9.01 -4.17
C ARG A 46 20.39 -8.29 -5.25
N ASP A 47 19.97 -8.41 -6.51
CA ASP A 47 20.67 -7.85 -7.67
C ASP A 47 20.62 -6.32 -7.67
N GLY A 48 19.57 -5.73 -7.10
CA GLY A 48 19.35 -4.29 -6.98
C GLY A 48 20.02 -3.61 -5.77
N GLY A 49 20.86 -4.30 -5.01
CA GLY A 49 21.61 -3.74 -3.87
C GLY A 49 20.84 -3.75 -2.54
N GLY A 50 19.77 -4.53 -2.45
CA GLY A 50 19.07 -4.86 -1.21
C GLY A 50 18.01 -3.87 -0.76
N ILE A 51 17.23 -4.30 0.22
CA ILE A 51 16.12 -3.56 0.83
C ILE A 51 16.51 -3.12 2.25
N ASN A 52 16.47 -1.82 2.53
CA ASN A 52 16.75 -1.29 3.86
C ASN A 52 15.60 -1.62 4.85
N LYS A 53 14.36 -1.34 4.44
CA LYS A 53 13.18 -1.66 5.24
C LYS A 53 12.07 -2.20 4.34
N LEU A 54 11.66 -3.43 4.59
CA LEU A 54 10.51 -4.07 3.97
C LEU A 54 9.33 -4.06 4.92
N LYS A 55 8.23 -3.41 4.52
CA LYS A 55 6.96 -3.56 5.21
C LYS A 55 6.14 -4.63 4.51
N VAL A 56 5.83 -5.70 5.21
CA VAL A 56 4.92 -6.76 4.75
C VAL A 56 3.52 -6.42 5.23
N LEU A 57 2.62 -6.26 4.30
CA LEU A 57 1.27 -5.84 4.54
C LEU A 57 0.37 -6.25 3.36
N GLY A 58 -0.77 -5.58 3.20
CA GLY A 58 -1.72 -5.85 2.14
C GLY A 58 -3.09 -5.37 2.55
N GLY A 59 -4.11 -6.22 2.45
CA GLY A 59 -5.29 -6.18 3.26
C GLY A 59 -4.93 -6.55 4.70
N GLU A 60 -5.16 -7.80 5.06
CA GLU A 60 -4.58 -8.41 6.26
C GLU A 60 -3.58 -9.49 5.81
N PRO A 61 -2.27 -9.30 6.01
CA PRO A 61 -1.26 -10.25 5.52
C PRO A 61 -1.42 -11.66 6.11
N LEU A 62 -1.96 -11.78 7.34
CA LEU A 62 -2.17 -13.06 8.00
C LEU A 62 -3.32 -13.89 7.38
N LEU A 63 -4.10 -13.31 6.47
CA LEU A 63 -5.09 -14.04 5.66
C LEU A 63 -4.48 -14.68 4.42
N HIS A 64 -3.20 -14.40 4.12
CA HIS A 64 -2.53 -15.08 3.02
C HIS A 64 -2.34 -16.57 3.36
N PRO A 65 -2.81 -17.53 2.54
CA PRO A 65 -2.79 -18.96 2.87
C PRO A 65 -1.36 -19.51 3.11
N GLN A 66 -0.36 -18.92 2.45
CA GLN A 66 1.05 -19.30 2.59
C GLN A 66 1.86 -18.24 3.37
N PHE A 67 1.24 -17.52 4.30
CA PHE A 67 1.92 -16.45 5.04
C PHE A 67 3.17 -16.93 5.77
N VAL A 68 3.14 -18.10 6.39
CA VAL A 68 4.29 -18.69 7.12
C VAL A 68 5.45 -18.96 6.17
N GLU A 69 5.18 -19.49 4.99
CA GLU A 69 6.21 -19.74 3.96
C GLU A 69 6.83 -18.43 3.48
N ILE A 70 6.00 -17.41 3.18
CA ILE A 70 6.46 -16.07 2.82
C ILE A 70 7.34 -15.48 3.93
N TYR A 71 6.89 -15.58 5.19
CA TYR A 71 7.65 -15.11 6.34
C TYR A 71 9.05 -15.75 6.41
N ASN A 72 9.12 -17.07 6.26
CA ASN A 72 10.38 -17.81 6.31
C ASN A 72 11.34 -17.41 5.17
N LEU A 73 10.84 -17.28 3.95
CA LEU A 73 11.62 -16.81 2.78
C LEU A 73 12.19 -15.39 3.00
N LEU A 74 11.38 -14.49 3.53
CA LEU A 74 11.83 -13.12 3.82
C LEU A 74 12.84 -13.07 4.96
N CYS A 75 12.69 -13.90 6.00
CA CYS A 75 13.65 -14.03 7.10
C CYS A 75 14.97 -14.60 6.60
N GLU A 76 14.95 -15.59 5.72
CA GLU A 76 16.16 -16.12 5.10
C GLU A 76 16.87 -15.05 4.24
N ALA A 77 16.11 -14.31 3.43
CA ALA A 77 16.67 -13.19 2.67
C ALA A 77 17.30 -12.12 3.58
N ALA A 78 16.73 -11.89 4.77
CA ALA A 78 17.30 -10.96 5.74
C ALA A 78 18.58 -11.50 6.40
N LYS A 79 18.62 -12.78 6.76
CA LYS A 79 19.84 -13.45 7.26
C LYS A 79 20.98 -13.35 6.25
N ASN A 80 20.67 -13.43 4.96
CA ASN A 80 21.61 -13.31 3.84
C ASN A 80 21.93 -11.85 3.43
N GLY A 81 21.50 -10.86 4.21
CA GLY A 81 21.80 -9.44 3.99
C GLY A 81 21.04 -8.76 2.85
N VAL A 82 20.11 -9.45 2.19
CA VAL A 82 19.28 -8.89 1.12
C VAL A 82 18.25 -7.90 1.68
N ILE A 83 17.71 -8.18 2.86
CA ILE A 83 16.75 -7.32 3.56
C ILE A 83 17.32 -6.99 4.93
N ARG A 84 17.47 -5.70 5.24
CA ARG A 84 18.02 -5.28 6.53
C ARG A 84 17.01 -5.35 7.67
N TYR A 85 15.76 -4.99 7.40
CA TYR A 85 14.71 -4.91 8.41
C TYR A 85 13.34 -5.25 7.83
N ILE A 86 12.61 -6.14 8.50
CA ILE A 86 11.25 -6.55 8.15
C ILE A 86 10.26 -6.00 9.16
N LYS A 87 9.19 -5.39 8.68
CA LYS A 87 8.09 -4.92 9.50
C LYS A 87 6.79 -5.49 9.00
N ILE A 88 6.13 -6.31 9.81
CA ILE A 88 4.82 -6.86 9.47
C ILE A 88 3.74 -5.96 10.07
N GLU A 89 2.84 -5.47 9.23
CA GLU A 89 1.71 -4.65 9.65
C GLU A 89 0.40 -5.44 9.55
N SER A 90 -0.19 -5.80 10.70
CA SER A 90 -1.44 -6.53 10.83
C SER A 90 -2.52 -5.67 11.49
N ASN A 91 -3.78 -5.93 11.19
CA ASN A 91 -4.93 -5.33 11.87
C ASN A 91 -5.21 -5.97 13.25
N LYS A 92 -4.47 -7.01 13.65
CA LYS A 92 -4.56 -7.74 14.92
C LYS A 92 -5.90 -8.47 15.17
N THR A 93 -6.69 -8.71 14.17
CA THR A 93 -7.90 -9.52 14.31
C THR A 93 -7.62 -11.02 14.28
N ILE A 94 -6.44 -11.38 13.79
CA ILE A 94 -5.95 -12.75 13.70
C ILE A 94 -4.68 -12.85 14.52
N PRO A 95 -4.51 -13.90 15.35
CA PRO A 95 -3.28 -14.12 16.09
C PRO A 95 -2.11 -14.36 15.12
N PHE A 96 -0.95 -13.83 15.50
CA PHE A 96 0.26 -14.10 14.72
C PHE A 96 0.63 -15.58 14.84
N PRO A 97 1.01 -16.25 13.75
CA PRO A 97 1.38 -17.66 13.78
C PRO A 97 2.59 -17.90 14.70
N LYS A 98 2.66 -19.09 15.28
CA LYS A 98 3.81 -19.52 16.08
C LYS A 98 5.00 -19.80 15.16
N VAL A 99 5.85 -18.79 14.97
CA VAL A 99 7.08 -18.86 14.18
C VAL A 99 8.25 -18.28 14.98
N GLU A 100 9.46 -18.62 14.61
CA GLU A 100 10.67 -18.02 15.21
C GLU A 100 10.70 -16.52 14.91
N MET A 101 10.89 -15.69 15.93
CA MET A 101 11.01 -14.24 15.81
C MET A 101 12.49 -13.84 15.83
N PHE A 102 12.90 -13.05 14.84
CA PHE A 102 14.29 -12.58 14.69
C PHE A 102 14.41 -11.10 15.09
N PRO A 103 15.61 -10.64 15.55
CA PRO A 103 15.82 -9.24 15.97
C PRO A 103 15.55 -8.21 14.87
N PHE A 104 15.69 -8.60 13.61
CA PHE A 104 15.41 -7.76 12.45
C PHE A 104 13.93 -7.77 12.02
N VAL A 105 13.04 -8.47 12.75
CA VAL A 105 11.60 -8.50 12.50
C VAL A 105 10.84 -7.74 13.57
N SER A 106 9.91 -6.90 13.20
CA SER A 106 8.94 -6.30 14.11
C SER A 106 7.51 -6.50 13.65
N LEU A 107 6.62 -6.70 14.64
CA LEU A 107 5.19 -6.76 14.42
C LEU A 107 4.56 -5.43 14.84
N LYS A 108 3.87 -4.79 13.91
CA LYS A 108 3.06 -3.63 14.22
C LYS A 108 1.59 -3.95 13.97
N GLY A 109 0.82 -3.98 15.05
CA GLY A 109 -0.62 -4.11 14.92
C GLY A 109 -1.29 -2.76 15.06
N ARG A 110 -2.29 -2.50 14.24
CA ARG A 110 -3.21 -1.39 14.40
C ARG A 110 -4.63 -1.92 14.39
N VAL A 111 -5.33 -1.81 15.52
CA VAL A 111 -6.79 -1.90 15.48
C VAL A 111 -7.30 -0.56 14.96
N VAL A 112 -7.68 -0.54 13.69
CA VAL A 112 -7.87 0.69 12.92
C VAL A 112 -9.25 1.32 13.14
N GLN A 113 -10.22 0.59 13.67
CA GLN A 113 -11.62 1.05 13.76
C GLN A 113 -11.87 2.29 14.67
N LYS A 114 -10.93 2.70 15.51
CA LYS A 114 -11.13 3.75 16.50
C LYS A 114 -10.23 4.98 16.38
N LYS A 115 -9.32 5.05 15.40
CA LYS A 115 -8.37 6.17 15.30
C LYS A 115 -8.60 7.04 14.09
N LYS A 116 -8.36 8.34 14.29
CA LYS A 116 -8.35 9.41 13.28
C LYS A 116 -7.76 8.93 11.96
N HIS A 117 -8.59 8.78 10.92
CA HIS A 117 -8.16 8.43 9.59
C HIS A 117 -8.00 9.69 8.76
N GLN A 118 -6.88 9.76 8.04
CA GLN A 118 -6.74 10.79 7.02
C GLN A 118 -7.73 10.48 5.89
N PRO A 119 -8.39 11.51 5.33
CA PRO A 119 -9.32 11.33 4.22
C PRO A 119 -8.54 11.04 2.93
N ILE A 120 -8.19 9.79 2.70
CA ILE A 120 -7.34 9.38 1.55
C ILE A 120 -8.05 9.49 0.20
N LEU A 121 -9.38 9.54 0.19
CA LEU A 121 -10.19 9.73 -1.01
C LEU A 121 -10.49 11.22 -1.29
N TRP A 122 -9.61 12.09 -0.85
CA TRP A 122 -9.65 13.52 -1.12
C TRP A 122 -8.56 13.91 -2.10
N SER A 123 -8.96 14.46 -3.24
CA SER A 123 -8.05 15.02 -4.22
C SER A 123 -7.76 16.48 -3.85
N PRO A 124 -6.51 16.85 -3.56
CA PRO A 124 -6.13 18.25 -3.34
C PRO A 124 -6.55 19.16 -4.50
N LYS A 125 -6.43 18.68 -5.73
CA LYS A 125 -6.83 19.39 -6.93
C LYS A 125 -8.31 19.79 -6.92
N ASP A 126 -9.20 18.92 -6.43
CA ASP A 126 -10.63 19.20 -6.32
C ASP A 126 -10.93 20.27 -5.26
N LEU A 127 -10.00 20.45 -4.32
CA LEU A 127 -10.08 21.41 -3.23
C LEU A 127 -9.34 22.73 -3.55
N GLY A 128 -8.84 22.89 -4.77
CA GLY A 128 -8.11 24.09 -5.22
C GLY A 128 -6.67 24.19 -4.68
N PHE A 129 -6.06 23.08 -4.28
CA PHE A 129 -4.68 23.07 -3.80
C PHE A 129 -3.71 22.54 -4.85
N ASP A 130 -2.66 23.29 -5.06
CA ASP A 130 -1.47 22.81 -5.76
C ASP A 130 -0.61 21.96 -4.82
N THR A 131 -0.11 20.85 -5.33
CA THR A 131 0.71 19.93 -4.55
C THR A 131 2.08 19.73 -5.18
N PRO A 132 3.16 19.76 -4.38
CA PRO A 132 4.48 19.51 -4.91
C PRO A 132 4.63 18.03 -5.32
N ILE A 133 5.02 17.83 -6.57
CA ILE A 133 5.23 16.49 -7.13
C ILE A 133 6.49 15.86 -6.49
N GLY A 134 6.36 14.62 -6.02
CA GLY A 134 7.48 13.83 -5.53
C GLY A 134 8.11 14.27 -4.22
N LYS A 135 7.55 15.25 -3.52
CA LYS A 135 8.12 15.79 -2.25
C LYS A 135 7.48 15.26 -0.97
N CYS A 136 6.60 14.27 -1.06
CA CYS A 136 5.94 13.75 0.14
C CYS A 136 6.82 12.75 0.91
N GLN A 137 6.64 12.71 2.25
CA GLN A 137 7.37 11.80 3.12
C GLN A 137 7.08 10.31 2.85
N GLN A 138 6.02 9.97 2.13
CA GLN A 138 5.70 8.57 1.82
C GLN A 138 6.76 7.96 0.90
N LEU A 139 7.32 8.72 -0.02
CA LEU A 139 8.39 8.26 -0.91
C LEU A 139 9.65 7.85 -0.16
N THR A 140 10.01 8.56 0.90
CA THR A 140 11.22 8.25 1.70
C THR A 140 10.96 7.23 2.80
N LYS A 141 9.81 7.33 3.50
CA LYS A 141 9.49 6.46 4.65
C LYS A 141 8.95 5.09 4.24
N CYS A 142 8.15 5.03 3.18
CA CYS A 142 7.51 3.81 2.69
C CYS A 142 8.21 3.29 1.43
N GLY A 143 8.68 4.18 0.58
CA GLY A 143 9.34 3.84 -0.68
C GLY A 143 8.35 3.30 -1.72
N PHE A 144 8.83 2.40 -2.55
CA PHE A 144 8.04 1.73 -3.58
C PHE A 144 7.05 0.74 -2.98
N SER A 145 6.04 0.38 -3.75
CA SER A 145 5.10 -0.68 -3.39
C SER A 145 5.23 -1.82 -4.41
N LEU A 146 5.02 -3.04 -3.96
CA LEU A 146 4.91 -4.23 -4.81
C LEU A 146 3.63 -4.96 -4.43
N ASP A 147 2.87 -5.38 -5.43
CA ASP A 147 1.75 -6.30 -5.29
C ASP A 147 1.82 -7.41 -6.36
N LYS A 148 0.77 -8.21 -6.47
CA LYS A 148 0.64 -9.30 -7.44
C LYS A 148 0.90 -8.88 -8.89
N TYR A 149 0.68 -7.61 -9.24
CA TYR A 149 0.77 -7.10 -10.62
C TYR A 149 2.06 -6.33 -10.91
N GLY A 150 2.89 -6.09 -9.89
CA GLY A 150 4.20 -5.47 -10.09
C GLY A 150 4.52 -4.33 -9.14
N TYR A 151 5.62 -3.66 -9.43
CA TYR A 151 6.07 -2.51 -8.66
C TYR A 151 5.28 -1.25 -9.01
N LEU A 152 5.04 -0.45 -7.99
CA LEU A 152 4.37 0.84 -8.07
C LEU A 152 5.25 1.95 -7.48
N PRO A 153 5.15 3.18 -7.97
CA PRO A 153 6.09 4.27 -7.66
C PRO A 153 6.09 4.72 -6.21
N CYS A 154 5.03 4.44 -5.46
CA CYS A 154 4.93 4.74 -4.03
C CYS A 154 3.88 3.87 -3.35
N SER A 155 3.85 3.91 -2.01
CA SER A 155 2.93 3.11 -1.19
C SER A 155 1.43 3.36 -1.41
N LEU A 156 1.07 4.52 -1.95
CA LEU A 156 -0.33 4.89 -2.22
C LEU A 156 -0.74 4.64 -3.67
N ALA A 157 0.23 4.43 -4.55
CA ALA A 157 -0.03 4.25 -5.98
C ALA A 157 -0.92 3.03 -6.27
N ILE A 158 -0.93 2.03 -5.38
CA ILE A 158 -1.82 0.86 -5.49
C ILE A 158 -3.30 1.24 -5.55
N MET A 159 -3.72 2.22 -4.75
CA MET A 159 -5.07 2.74 -4.77
C MET A 159 -5.38 3.44 -6.11
N PHE A 160 -4.45 4.28 -6.56
CA PHE A 160 -4.61 5.05 -7.79
C PHE A 160 -4.57 4.15 -9.04
N ALA A 161 -3.61 3.23 -9.10
CA ALA A 161 -3.50 2.31 -10.22
C ALA A 161 -4.81 1.55 -10.46
N ARG A 162 -5.45 1.10 -9.39
CA ARG A 162 -6.69 0.35 -9.45
C ARG A 162 -7.89 1.22 -9.72
N LEU A 163 -8.10 2.26 -8.90
CA LEU A 163 -9.30 3.07 -8.95
C LEU A 163 -9.39 3.93 -10.22
N PHE A 164 -8.26 4.40 -10.72
CA PHE A 164 -8.17 5.22 -11.93
C PHE A 164 -7.79 4.41 -13.18
N GLY A 165 -7.67 3.09 -13.08
CA GLY A 165 -7.29 2.23 -14.21
C GLY A 165 -5.89 2.53 -14.76
N LYS A 166 -4.96 2.99 -13.91
CA LYS A 166 -3.60 3.41 -14.31
C LYS A 166 -2.64 2.22 -14.37
N THR A 167 -2.89 1.32 -15.30
CA THR A 167 -2.10 0.09 -15.48
C THR A 167 -0.67 0.35 -15.94
N ASN A 168 -0.44 1.48 -16.62
CA ASN A 168 0.88 1.97 -17.02
C ASN A 168 1.82 2.33 -15.84
N LEU A 169 1.28 2.40 -14.63
CA LEU A 169 2.09 2.63 -13.42
C LEU A 169 2.82 1.36 -12.94
N TYR A 170 2.44 0.18 -13.39
CA TYR A 170 3.12 -1.06 -13.00
C TYR A 170 4.44 -1.25 -13.74
N ARG A 171 5.46 -1.72 -13.01
CA ARG A 171 6.77 -2.13 -13.53
C ARG A 171 7.08 -3.55 -13.07
N TYR A 172 7.85 -4.30 -13.85
CA TYR A 172 8.16 -5.71 -13.57
C TYR A 172 9.58 -5.92 -13.06
N GLU A 173 10.39 -4.86 -13.07
CA GLU A 173 11.74 -4.87 -12.53
C GLU A 173 11.85 -3.91 -11.36
N LEU A 174 12.75 -4.21 -10.41
CA LEU A 174 12.96 -3.38 -9.23
C LEU A 174 13.35 -1.95 -9.63
N PRO A 175 12.54 -0.96 -9.30
CA PRO A 175 12.78 0.41 -9.76
C PRO A 175 13.93 1.08 -9.00
N LYS A 176 14.67 1.93 -9.70
CA LYS A 176 15.76 2.75 -9.13
C LYS A 176 15.30 4.15 -8.72
N ALA A 177 14.25 4.66 -9.34
CA ALA A 177 13.68 5.98 -9.08
C ALA A 177 12.15 5.95 -9.21
N PRO A 178 11.41 6.82 -8.52
CA PRO A 178 9.96 6.97 -8.69
C PRO A 178 9.62 7.45 -10.11
N TRP A 179 8.43 7.08 -10.59
CA TRP A 179 7.87 7.44 -11.90
C TRP A 179 6.40 7.74 -11.79
N GLY A 180 5.79 8.40 -12.79
CA GLY A 180 4.35 8.67 -12.89
C GLY A 180 3.78 9.50 -11.73
N LEU A 181 4.62 10.24 -11.02
CA LEU A 181 4.21 11.03 -9.85
C LEU A 181 3.39 12.26 -10.24
N GLU A 182 3.59 12.78 -11.44
CA GLU A 182 2.83 13.86 -12.04
C GLU A 182 1.35 13.50 -12.25
N GLU A 183 1.05 12.21 -12.42
CA GLU A 183 -0.33 11.71 -12.52
C GLU A 183 -0.96 11.44 -11.15
N LEU A 184 -0.16 11.21 -10.12
CA LEU A 184 -0.63 10.76 -8.80
C LEU A 184 -0.68 11.89 -7.77
N CYS A 185 0.40 12.67 -7.68
CA CYS A 185 0.56 13.65 -6.59
C CYS A 185 -0.54 14.71 -6.56
N PRO A 186 -1.06 15.23 -7.69
CA PRO A 186 -2.17 16.21 -7.68
C PRO A 186 -3.45 15.70 -7.01
N HIS A 187 -3.63 14.37 -6.98
CA HIS A 187 -4.80 13.72 -6.40
C HIS A 187 -4.53 13.06 -5.03
N CYS A 188 -3.30 13.18 -4.52
CA CYS A 188 -2.89 12.50 -3.30
C CYS A 188 -2.83 13.44 -2.10
N VAL A 189 -3.68 13.23 -1.11
CA VAL A 189 -3.70 14.03 0.13
C VAL A 189 -2.35 14.05 0.86
N PHE A 190 -1.50 13.05 0.67
CA PHE A 190 -0.18 12.99 1.29
C PHE A 190 0.87 13.87 0.59
N SER A 191 0.57 14.39 -0.60
CA SER A 191 1.40 15.41 -1.27
C SER A 191 1.19 16.81 -0.72
N MET A 192 0.11 17.03 0.04
CA MET A 192 -0.17 18.31 0.69
C MET A 192 0.79 18.58 1.85
N ASP A 193 0.92 19.87 2.20
CA ASP A 193 1.69 20.30 3.35
C ASP A 193 1.27 19.60 4.65
N ALA A 194 2.24 19.33 5.54
CA ALA A 194 2.02 18.62 6.78
C ALA A 194 1.09 19.38 7.76
N ASN A 195 1.17 20.73 7.76
CA ASN A 195 0.33 21.55 8.62
C ASN A 195 -1.12 21.52 8.18
N TRP A 196 -1.35 21.53 6.86
CA TRP A 196 -2.69 21.38 6.32
C TRP A 196 -3.27 20.00 6.65
N ARG A 197 -2.51 18.93 6.46
CA ARG A 197 -2.92 17.57 6.83
C ARG A 197 -3.25 17.44 8.32
N SER A 198 -2.50 18.11 9.20
CA SER A 198 -2.75 18.06 10.65
C SER A 198 -4.08 18.70 11.03
N LYS A 199 -4.50 19.75 10.34
CA LYS A 199 -5.82 20.41 10.56
C LYS A 199 -6.97 19.43 10.33
N PHE A 200 -6.86 18.51 9.35
CA PHE A 200 -7.88 17.50 9.05
C PHE A 200 -7.73 16.24 9.91
N SER A 201 -6.51 15.81 10.23
CA SER A 201 -6.27 14.62 11.03
C SER A 201 -6.59 14.80 12.52
N ASN A 202 -6.60 16.06 13.00
CA ASN A 202 -6.84 16.38 14.42
C ASN A 202 -8.31 16.62 14.78
N ARG A 203 -9.20 16.68 13.79
CA ARG A 203 -10.63 16.82 14.09
C ARG A 203 -11.20 15.49 14.61
N PRO A 204 -11.98 15.49 15.70
CA PRO A 204 -12.58 14.27 16.21
C PRO A 204 -13.56 13.67 15.20
N PRO A 205 -13.73 12.34 15.16
CA PRO A 205 -14.66 11.66 14.25
C PRO A 205 -16.11 12.16 14.35
N THR A 206 -16.47 12.71 15.49
CA THR A 206 -17.81 13.27 15.77
C THR A 206 -18.04 14.67 15.20
N ALA A 207 -16.98 15.36 14.76
CA ALA A 207 -17.07 16.70 14.19
C ALA A 207 -17.25 16.71 12.67
N HIS A 208 -17.22 15.55 12.03
CA HIS A 208 -17.38 15.44 10.58
C HIS A 208 -18.79 14.95 10.27
N THR A 209 -19.53 15.76 9.56
CA THR A 209 -20.73 15.31 8.87
C THR A 209 -20.36 14.20 7.88
N LEU A 210 -21.31 13.35 7.51
CA LEU A 210 -21.10 12.33 6.46
C LEU A 210 -20.58 12.96 5.15
N GLU A 211 -20.95 14.22 4.89
CA GLU A 211 -20.50 15.01 3.72
C GLU A 211 -19.01 15.31 3.75
N GLU A 212 -18.44 15.66 4.91
CA GLU A 212 -17.00 15.92 5.05
C GLU A 212 -16.14 14.64 4.92
N ARG A 213 -16.74 13.47 5.04
CA ARG A 213 -16.08 12.17 4.82
C ARG A 213 -16.26 11.65 3.40
N SER A 214 -17.11 12.27 2.62
CA SER A 214 -17.37 11.86 1.24
C SER A 214 -16.12 12.04 0.39
N PRO A 215 -15.84 11.11 -0.54
CA PRO A 215 -14.82 11.32 -1.55
C PRO A 215 -15.04 12.63 -2.32
N THR A 216 -13.96 13.31 -2.71
CA THR A 216 -14.06 14.46 -3.60
C THR A 216 -14.50 14.07 -5.00
N LYS A 217 -14.80 15.06 -5.86
CA LYS A 217 -15.34 14.86 -7.21
C LYS A 217 -14.54 13.84 -8.02
N THR A 218 -13.22 14.03 -8.12
CA THR A 218 -12.33 13.12 -8.87
C THR A 218 -12.46 11.67 -8.40
N PHE A 219 -12.48 11.44 -7.09
CA PHE A 219 -12.63 10.08 -6.54
C PHE A 219 -14.03 9.51 -6.73
N LYS A 220 -15.09 10.33 -6.61
CA LYS A 220 -16.47 9.90 -6.91
C LYS A 220 -16.63 9.46 -8.35
N GLU A 221 -16.08 10.24 -9.29
CA GLU A 221 -16.11 9.90 -10.71
C GLU A 221 -15.32 8.61 -11.02
N ALA A 222 -14.14 8.46 -10.43
CA ALA A 222 -13.34 7.26 -10.60
C ALA A 222 -14.06 6.01 -10.04
N MET A 223 -14.67 6.12 -8.87
CA MET A 223 -15.46 5.02 -8.28
C MET A 223 -16.68 4.67 -9.12
N GLY A 224 -17.35 5.68 -9.72
CA GLY A 224 -18.52 5.46 -10.59
C GLY A 224 -18.16 4.83 -11.95
N LYS A 225 -16.96 5.07 -12.44
CA LYS A 225 -16.45 4.51 -13.71
C LYS A 225 -15.69 3.21 -13.52
N TRP A 226 -15.39 2.85 -12.29
CA TRP A 226 -14.50 1.73 -12.02
C TRP A 226 -15.13 0.42 -12.42
N ASN A 227 -14.48 -0.25 -13.38
CA ASN A 227 -14.82 -1.59 -13.83
C ASN A 227 -13.75 -2.57 -13.33
N VAL A 228 -14.09 -3.28 -12.27
CA VAL A 228 -13.19 -4.26 -11.64
C VAL A 228 -12.81 -5.38 -12.59
N GLU A 229 -13.76 -5.87 -13.39
CA GLU A 229 -13.53 -6.97 -14.32
C GLU A 229 -12.56 -6.56 -15.43
N GLU A 230 -12.74 -5.36 -15.97
CA GLU A 230 -11.85 -4.82 -17.00
C GLU A 230 -10.44 -4.61 -16.47
N PHE A 231 -10.31 -4.06 -15.26
CA PHE A 231 -9.00 -3.91 -14.62
C PHE A 231 -8.26 -5.24 -14.55
N TYR A 232 -8.89 -6.28 -13.99
CA TYR A 232 -8.24 -7.58 -13.83
C TYR A 232 -7.96 -8.30 -15.15
N ARG A 233 -8.82 -8.15 -16.14
CA ARG A 233 -8.61 -8.72 -17.47
C ARG A 233 -7.38 -8.15 -18.17
N THR A 234 -7.05 -6.90 -17.93
CA THR A 234 -5.94 -6.19 -18.59
C THR A 234 -4.61 -6.28 -17.84
N GLN A 235 -4.64 -6.78 -16.58
CA GLN A 235 -3.41 -6.88 -15.79
C GLN A 235 -2.61 -8.14 -16.11
N LYS A 236 -1.30 -7.94 -16.32
CA LYS A 236 -0.31 -9.02 -16.32
C LYS A 236 0.19 -9.21 -14.89
N GLU A 237 0.30 -10.44 -14.44
CA GLU A 237 0.90 -10.76 -13.14
C GLU A 237 2.42 -10.54 -13.14
N PHE A 238 2.93 -10.13 -11.98
CA PHE A 238 4.36 -9.92 -11.70
C PHE A 238 5.16 -11.23 -11.74
#